data_a3e7693c9bfab19121206a3e57dce0d9
#
_entry.id   a3e7693c9bfab19121206a3e57dce0d9
#
_cell.length_a   1.000
_cell.length_b   1.000
_cell.length_c   1.000
_cell.angle_alpha   90.00
_cell.angle_beta   90.00
_cell.angle_gamma   90.00
#
_symmetry.space_group_name_H-M   'P 1'
#
loop_
_entity.id
_entity.type
_entity.pdbx_description
1 polymer ?
#
loop_
_entity_poly.entity_id
_entity_poly.type
_entity_poly.pdbx_seq_one_letter_code
_entity_poly.pdbx_strand_id
1 'polypeptide(L)'
;MSAHTGASYEGIAGKYAATVDSKPWNAYYERPAMLALFPSLVNAKVLDVGCGSGWYAEYLLSHGATVTAIDLNGEFVALTQARVGQRATVLQADLTNPLDFAAGGEYDAVICPLVMHYLRDWQPAFREFQRVLKPNGVLVFSTHHPFADWQDYNTENYFAVDLVEDEWDVGKVRFYRRPLTVISRDLDATGFCIERLLEPQPTEDFRLVHPEGYERLTKSPGFLVVRARKK
;
A
#
# COMPACT_ATOMS: atom_id res chain seq x y z
N MET A 1 -5.08 -22.13 -7.62
CA MET A 1 -4.67 -20.81 -8.13
C MET A 1 -4.06 -20.08 -6.94
N SER A 2 -2.90 -19.43 -7.10
CA SER A 2 -2.27 -18.68 -6.01
C SER A 2 -3.22 -17.59 -5.50
N ALA A 3 -3.27 -17.38 -4.19
CA ALA A 3 -4.13 -16.37 -3.57
C ALA A 3 -3.61 -14.92 -3.79
N HIS A 4 -2.35 -14.79 -4.21
CA HIS A 4 -1.73 -13.55 -4.64
C HIS A 4 -1.15 -13.70 -6.05
N THR A 5 -1.01 -12.61 -6.78
CA THR A 5 -0.43 -12.65 -8.13
C THR A 5 1.08 -12.81 -8.09
N GLY A 6 1.70 -12.59 -6.91
CA GLY A 6 3.13 -12.47 -6.79
C GLY A 6 3.66 -11.62 -7.94
N ALA A 7 3.57 -10.28 -7.85
CA ALA A 7 4.47 -9.49 -8.66
C ALA A 7 5.85 -10.00 -8.27
N SER A 8 6.44 -10.81 -9.15
CA SER A 8 7.74 -11.40 -8.87
C SER A 8 8.76 -10.28 -9.01
N TYR A 9 8.93 -9.51 -7.92
CA TYR A 9 10.07 -8.61 -7.79
C TYR A 9 11.37 -9.40 -7.55
N GLU A 10 11.32 -10.74 -7.67
CA GLU A 10 12.51 -11.58 -7.61
C GLU A 10 13.51 -11.17 -8.69
N GLY A 11 14.72 -10.85 -8.26
CA GLY A 11 15.81 -10.40 -9.13
C GLY A 11 15.69 -8.97 -9.68
N ILE A 12 14.61 -8.22 -9.35
CA ILE A 12 14.44 -6.81 -9.74
C ILE A 12 14.28 -5.86 -8.55
N ALA A 13 14.19 -6.39 -7.33
CA ALA A 13 14.02 -5.59 -6.11
C ALA A 13 15.12 -4.53 -5.96
N GLY A 14 16.37 -4.85 -6.28
CA GLY A 14 17.48 -3.89 -6.26
C GLY A 14 17.32 -2.74 -7.25
N LYS A 15 16.85 -3.02 -8.48
CA LYS A 15 16.56 -1.97 -9.49
C LYS A 15 15.41 -1.08 -9.06
N TYR A 16 14.35 -1.69 -8.53
CA TYR A 16 13.21 -0.96 -7.99
C TYR A 16 13.63 -0.05 -6.83
N ALA A 17 14.37 -0.58 -5.87
CA ALA A 17 14.84 0.17 -4.70
C ALA A 17 15.73 1.37 -5.08
N ALA A 18 16.54 1.24 -6.15
CA ALA A 18 17.41 2.33 -6.61
C ALA A 18 16.64 3.55 -7.14
N THR A 19 15.38 3.39 -7.54
CA THR A 19 14.60 4.45 -8.18
C THR A 19 13.32 4.83 -7.42
N VAL A 20 12.76 3.93 -6.62
CA VAL A 20 11.43 4.12 -6.00
C VAL A 20 11.36 5.34 -5.07
N ASP A 21 12.47 5.73 -4.46
CA ASP A 21 12.50 6.88 -3.55
C ASP A 21 12.23 8.20 -4.28
N SER A 22 12.66 8.32 -5.55
CA SER A 22 12.50 9.49 -6.40
C SER A 22 11.53 9.30 -7.57
N LYS A 23 10.98 8.08 -7.76
CA LYS A 23 10.02 7.82 -8.84
C LYS A 23 8.79 8.73 -8.67
N PRO A 24 8.43 9.55 -9.68
CA PRO A 24 7.42 10.61 -9.52
C PRO A 24 6.09 10.12 -8.94
N TRP A 25 5.56 8.98 -9.41
CA TRP A 25 4.29 8.40 -8.94
C TRP A 25 4.32 8.05 -7.45
N ASN A 26 5.48 7.60 -6.92
CA ASN A 26 5.64 7.31 -5.51
C ASN A 26 5.96 8.58 -4.71
N ALA A 27 7.00 9.34 -5.14
CA ALA A 27 7.54 10.45 -4.36
C ALA A 27 6.63 11.67 -4.28
N TYR A 28 5.94 12.00 -5.39
CA TYR A 28 5.27 13.29 -5.56
C TYR A 28 3.76 13.15 -5.84
N TYR A 29 3.20 11.95 -5.73
CA TYR A 29 1.78 11.71 -5.94
C TYR A 29 1.19 10.81 -4.84
N GLU A 30 1.67 9.58 -4.68
CA GLU A 30 1.13 8.64 -3.70
C GLU A 30 1.54 9.01 -2.26
N ARG A 31 2.84 9.20 -1.98
CA ARG A 31 3.35 9.45 -0.62
C ARG A 31 2.77 10.71 0.03
N PRO A 32 2.70 11.88 -0.63
CA PRO A 32 2.07 13.06 -0.04
C PRO A 32 0.62 12.80 0.39
N ALA A 33 -0.14 12.04 -0.39
CA ALA A 33 -1.51 11.69 -0.10
C ALA A 33 -1.64 10.72 1.09
N MET A 34 -0.80 9.69 1.14
CA MET A 34 -0.73 8.76 2.27
C MET A 34 -0.38 9.50 3.56
N LEU A 35 0.67 10.32 3.54
CA LEU A 35 1.14 11.07 4.70
C LEU A 35 0.08 12.03 5.24
N ALA A 36 -0.71 12.65 4.37
CA ALA A 36 -1.81 13.54 4.75
C ALA A 36 -2.92 12.81 5.54
N LEU A 37 -3.00 11.49 5.45
CA LEU A 37 -4.00 10.67 6.14
C LEU A 37 -3.45 9.94 7.37
N PHE A 38 -2.15 10.04 7.65
CA PHE A 38 -1.57 9.38 8.83
C PHE A 38 -2.11 9.97 10.14
N PRO A 39 -2.27 9.15 11.19
CA PRO A 39 -2.50 9.65 12.54
C PRO A 39 -1.22 10.29 13.11
N SER A 40 -1.29 10.79 14.34
CA SER A 40 -0.07 11.18 15.07
C SER A 40 0.88 9.98 15.19
N LEU A 41 2.14 10.18 14.84
CA LEU A 41 3.17 9.14 14.82
C LEU A 41 4.00 9.10 16.12
N VAL A 42 3.95 10.15 16.91
CA VAL A 42 4.74 10.24 18.15
C VAL A 42 4.30 9.16 19.13
N ASN A 43 5.22 8.26 19.49
CA ASN A 43 5.00 7.08 20.32
C ASN A 43 3.97 6.07 19.77
N ALA A 44 3.55 6.20 18.51
CA ALA A 44 2.66 5.24 17.88
C ALA A 44 3.39 3.93 17.55
N LYS A 45 2.73 2.79 17.72
CA LYS A 45 3.20 1.51 17.22
C LYS A 45 2.55 1.25 15.86
N VAL A 46 3.35 1.17 14.81
CA VAL A 46 2.88 1.10 13.42
C VAL A 46 3.35 -0.18 12.76
N LEU A 47 2.43 -0.85 12.04
CA LEU A 47 2.75 -1.94 11.13
C LEU A 47 2.82 -1.38 9.70
N ASP A 48 4.00 -1.49 9.09
CA ASP A 48 4.25 -1.12 7.69
C ASP A 48 4.19 -2.38 6.82
N VAL A 49 3.18 -2.47 5.98
CA VAL A 49 2.82 -3.66 5.20
C VAL A 49 3.23 -3.47 3.73
N GLY A 50 4.06 -4.38 3.22
CA GLY A 50 4.69 -4.26 1.91
C GLY A 50 5.75 -3.18 1.93
N CYS A 51 6.67 -3.27 2.88
CA CYS A 51 7.63 -2.21 3.19
C CYS A 51 8.62 -1.89 2.07
N GLY A 52 8.76 -2.80 1.07
CA GLY A 52 9.62 -2.59 -0.10
C GLY A 52 11.05 -2.23 0.27
N SER A 53 11.54 -1.08 -0.17
CA SER A 53 12.88 -0.57 0.15
C SER A 53 12.98 0.14 1.51
N GLY A 54 11.89 0.17 2.31
CA GLY A 54 11.89 0.71 3.67
C GLY A 54 11.70 2.22 3.78
N TRP A 55 11.25 2.90 2.72
CA TRP A 55 11.04 4.35 2.77
C TRP A 55 10.03 4.75 3.86
N TYR A 56 8.88 4.09 3.91
CA TYR A 56 7.86 4.38 4.93
C TYR A 56 8.35 3.98 6.33
N ALA A 57 9.01 2.84 6.48
CA ALA A 57 9.58 2.43 7.77
C ALA A 57 10.55 3.49 8.32
N GLU A 58 11.45 4.03 7.48
CA GLU A 58 12.38 5.08 7.87
C GLU A 58 11.67 6.40 8.20
N TYR A 59 10.68 6.79 7.39
CA TYR A 59 9.86 7.98 7.65
C TYR A 59 9.14 7.89 9.01
N LEU A 60 8.48 6.77 9.28
CA LEU A 60 7.75 6.53 10.52
C LEU A 60 8.67 6.61 11.76
N LEU A 61 9.84 5.96 11.67
CA LEU A 61 10.87 6.02 12.72
C LEU A 61 11.35 7.44 12.98
N SER A 62 11.60 8.22 11.92
CA SER A 62 12.07 9.61 12.04
C SER A 62 11.02 10.56 12.66
N HIS A 63 9.74 10.13 12.65
CA HIS A 63 8.63 10.88 13.26
C HIS A 63 8.18 10.29 14.60
N GLY A 64 9.01 9.44 15.22
CA GLY A 64 8.83 8.97 16.59
C GLY A 64 7.93 7.75 16.76
N ALA A 65 7.64 7.02 15.70
CA ALA A 65 6.93 5.75 15.77
C ALA A 65 7.87 4.58 16.12
N THR A 66 7.30 3.55 16.73
CA THR A 66 7.90 2.21 16.79
C THR A 66 7.34 1.40 15.61
N VAL A 67 8.21 0.79 14.81
CA VAL A 67 7.83 0.19 13.54
C VAL A 67 8.10 -1.31 13.52
N THR A 68 7.10 -2.07 13.09
CA THR A 68 7.25 -3.40 12.53
C THR A 68 6.98 -3.31 11.03
N ALA A 69 7.91 -3.74 10.20
CA ALA A 69 7.81 -3.68 8.74
C ALA A 69 7.78 -5.10 8.18
N ILE A 70 6.89 -5.36 7.22
CA ILE A 70 6.75 -6.69 6.60
C ILE A 70 6.72 -6.60 5.09
N ASP A 71 7.30 -7.59 4.43
CA ASP A 71 7.17 -7.77 2.97
C ASP A 71 7.14 -9.27 2.63
N LEU A 72 6.51 -9.63 1.53
CA LEU A 72 6.52 -10.99 1.00
C LEU A 72 7.89 -11.36 0.43
N ASN A 73 8.57 -10.39 -0.20
CA ASN A 73 9.83 -10.58 -0.89
C ASN A 73 11.02 -10.43 0.08
N GLY A 74 11.81 -11.51 0.24
CA GLY A 74 12.99 -11.54 1.11
C GLY A 74 14.07 -10.51 0.74
N GLU A 75 14.20 -10.13 -0.55
CA GLU A 75 15.14 -9.09 -0.97
C GLU A 75 14.71 -7.71 -0.43
N PHE A 76 13.41 -7.40 -0.47
CA PHE A 76 12.87 -6.18 0.12
C PHE A 76 13.00 -6.16 1.65
N VAL A 77 12.80 -7.29 2.32
CA VAL A 77 13.08 -7.43 3.75
C VAL A 77 14.54 -7.08 4.05
N ALA A 78 15.48 -7.62 3.29
CA ALA A 78 16.90 -7.33 3.45
C ALA A 78 17.25 -5.85 3.19
N LEU A 79 16.68 -5.24 2.16
CA LEU A 79 16.85 -3.82 1.84
C LEU A 79 16.30 -2.91 2.94
N THR A 80 15.08 -3.19 3.41
CA THR A 80 14.47 -2.46 4.54
C THR A 80 15.31 -2.62 5.79
N GLN A 81 15.75 -3.85 6.12
CA GLN A 81 16.61 -4.08 7.28
C GLN A 81 17.94 -3.32 7.20
N ALA A 82 18.56 -3.26 6.00
CA ALA A 82 19.77 -2.48 5.78
C ALA A 82 19.53 -0.97 6.00
N ARG A 83 18.38 -0.46 5.60
CA ARG A 83 18.00 0.96 5.72
C ARG A 83 17.71 1.38 7.15
N VAL A 84 16.93 0.60 7.87
CA VAL A 84 16.45 0.97 9.21
C VAL A 84 17.35 0.43 10.33
N GLY A 85 18.17 -0.56 10.06
CA GLY A 85 19.04 -1.22 11.06
C GLY A 85 18.23 -1.88 12.17
N GLN A 86 18.68 -1.72 13.41
CA GLN A 86 18.00 -2.26 14.58
C GLN A 86 16.90 -1.33 15.14
N ARG A 87 16.56 -0.26 14.44
CA ARG A 87 15.53 0.71 14.87
C ARG A 87 14.11 0.20 14.66
N ALA A 88 13.93 -0.82 13.82
CA ALA A 88 12.65 -1.47 13.55
C ALA A 88 12.79 -2.99 13.55
N THR A 89 11.68 -3.69 13.77
CA THR A 89 11.54 -5.11 13.48
C THR A 89 11.16 -5.27 12.02
N VAL A 90 11.93 -6.05 11.24
CA VAL A 90 11.63 -6.30 9.81
C VAL A 90 11.49 -7.81 9.62
N LEU A 91 10.36 -8.24 9.03
CA LEU A 91 10.01 -9.65 8.90
C LEU A 91 9.54 -9.97 7.47
N GLN A 92 9.82 -11.20 7.03
CA GLN A 92 9.17 -11.72 5.83
C GLN A 92 7.80 -12.29 6.22
N ALA A 93 6.73 -11.81 5.56
CA ALA A 93 5.37 -12.27 5.82
C ALA A 93 4.51 -12.20 4.58
N ASP A 94 3.58 -13.17 4.46
CA ASP A 94 2.59 -13.27 3.40
C ASP A 94 1.21 -12.90 3.96
N LEU A 95 0.57 -11.88 3.40
CA LEU A 95 -0.77 -11.39 3.80
C LEU A 95 -1.90 -12.39 3.54
N THR A 96 -1.64 -13.48 2.83
CA THR A 96 -2.61 -14.57 2.66
C THR A 96 -2.64 -15.51 3.86
N ASN A 97 -1.69 -15.37 4.78
CA ASN A 97 -1.58 -16.13 6.01
C ASN A 97 -1.85 -15.24 7.25
N PRO A 98 -2.18 -15.84 8.40
CA PRO A 98 -2.26 -15.11 9.66
C PRO A 98 -0.93 -14.40 10.02
N LEU A 99 -1.03 -13.23 10.62
CA LEU A 99 0.12 -12.45 11.09
C LEU A 99 0.50 -12.90 12.52
N ASP A 100 0.98 -14.14 12.67
CA ASP A 100 1.23 -14.79 13.98
C ASP A 100 2.32 -14.10 14.82
N PHE A 101 3.14 -13.25 14.18
CA PHE A 101 4.14 -12.44 14.88
C PHE A 101 3.54 -11.29 15.69
N ALA A 102 2.25 -10.95 15.46
CA ALA A 102 1.57 -9.82 16.04
C ALA A 102 0.42 -10.24 16.96
N ALA A 103 0.40 -9.70 18.18
CA ALA A 103 -0.71 -9.89 19.10
C ALA A 103 -1.96 -9.11 18.65
N GLY A 104 -3.13 -9.53 19.13
CA GLY A 104 -4.35 -8.76 18.94
C GLY A 104 -4.29 -7.43 19.68
N GLY A 105 -4.72 -6.35 19.04
CA GLY A 105 -4.75 -5.02 19.67
C GLY A 105 -3.36 -4.42 19.94
N GLU A 106 -2.39 -4.71 19.09
CA GLU A 106 -1.00 -4.32 19.31
C GLU A 106 -0.64 -2.96 18.69
N TYR A 107 -1.19 -2.64 17.51
CA TYR A 107 -0.79 -1.47 16.72
C TYR A 107 -1.79 -0.31 16.81
N ASP A 108 -1.27 0.91 16.83
CA ASP A 108 -2.06 2.13 16.72
C ASP A 108 -2.49 2.40 15.28
N ALA A 109 -1.64 2.01 14.33
CA ALA A 109 -1.91 2.11 12.90
C ALA A 109 -1.32 0.93 12.11
N VAL A 110 -2.00 0.59 11.02
CA VAL A 110 -1.47 -0.23 9.92
C VAL A 110 -1.41 0.66 8.69
N ILE A 111 -0.26 0.68 8.01
CA ILE A 111 -0.13 1.31 6.71
C ILE A 111 0.16 0.24 5.65
N CYS A 112 -0.45 0.39 4.47
CA CYS A 112 -0.35 -0.61 3.40
C CYS A 112 -0.31 0.08 2.03
N PRO A 113 0.84 0.71 1.66
CA PRO A 113 0.97 1.49 0.45
C PRO A 113 1.18 0.60 -0.78
N LEU A 114 0.25 0.68 -1.76
CA LEU A 114 0.32 0.02 -3.07
C LEU A 114 0.56 -1.51 -3.02
N VAL A 115 -0.08 -2.20 -2.08
CA VAL A 115 0.05 -3.66 -1.89
C VAL A 115 -1.23 -4.42 -2.19
N MET A 116 -2.38 -3.91 -1.72
CA MET A 116 -3.63 -4.67 -1.71
C MET A 116 -4.08 -5.16 -3.09
N HIS A 117 -3.74 -4.45 -4.17
CA HIS A 117 -4.10 -4.86 -5.52
C HIS A 117 -3.41 -6.16 -5.98
N TYR A 118 -2.36 -6.63 -5.31
CA TYR A 118 -1.77 -7.94 -5.57
C TYR A 118 -2.57 -9.11 -4.99
N LEU A 119 -3.53 -8.85 -4.10
CA LEU A 119 -4.40 -9.87 -3.51
C LEU A 119 -5.72 -9.97 -4.27
N ARG A 120 -6.14 -11.22 -4.56
CA ARG A 120 -7.46 -11.46 -5.17
C ARG A 120 -8.60 -11.18 -4.19
N ASP A 121 -8.46 -11.64 -2.94
CA ASP A 121 -9.40 -11.42 -1.85
C ASP A 121 -8.73 -10.57 -0.77
N TRP A 122 -9.36 -9.43 -0.43
CA TRP A 122 -8.84 -8.51 0.57
C TRP A 122 -9.31 -8.82 1.99
N GLN A 123 -10.40 -9.55 2.13
CA GLN A 123 -11.01 -9.79 3.44
C GLN A 123 -10.09 -10.52 4.43
N PRO A 124 -9.31 -11.56 4.05
CA PRO A 124 -8.36 -12.18 4.98
C PRO A 124 -7.35 -11.18 5.55
N ALA A 125 -6.72 -10.38 4.69
CA ALA A 125 -5.76 -9.36 5.11
C ALA A 125 -6.43 -8.29 6.00
N PHE A 126 -7.62 -7.81 5.62
CA PHE A 126 -8.35 -6.83 6.43
C PHE A 126 -8.77 -7.39 7.80
N ARG A 127 -9.13 -8.68 7.92
CA ARG A 127 -9.41 -9.31 9.23
C ARG A 127 -8.16 -9.33 10.11
N GLU A 128 -6.99 -9.63 9.54
CA GLU A 128 -5.74 -9.59 10.29
C GLU A 128 -5.37 -8.14 10.70
N PHE A 129 -5.52 -7.17 9.80
CA PHE A 129 -5.31 -5.76 10.16
C PHE A 129 -6.27 -5.32 11.28
N GLN A 130 -7.55 -5.72 11.20
CA GLN A 130 -8.52 -5.45 12.25
C GLN A 130 -8.14 -6.13 13.58
N ARG A 131 -7.65 -7.36 13.54
CA ARG A 131 -7.22 -8.12 14.72
C ARG A 131 -6.05 -7.44 15.42
N VAL A 132 -5.02 -7.06 14.67
CA VAL A 132 -3.77 -6.50 15.23
C VAL A 132 -3.90 -5.03 15.65
N LEU A 133 -4.86 -4.28 15.11
CA LEU A 133 -5.13 -2.90 15.49
C LEU A 133 -5.76 -2.80 16.89
N LYS A 134 -5.31 -1.85 17.68
CA LYS A 134 -5.96 -1.41 18.92
C LYS A 134 -7.41 -0.96 18.66
N PRO A 135 -8.28 -0.91 19.69
CA PRO A 135 -9.55 -0.23 19.57
C PRO A 135 -9.35 1.22 19.06
N ASN A 136 -10.14 1.64 18.08
CA ASN A 136 -10.00 2.92 17.38
C ASN A 136 -8.70 3.09 16.57
N GLY A 137 -7.90 2.04 16.41
CA GLY A 137 -6.73 2.04 15.53
C GLY A 137 -7.13 2.29 14.08
N VAL A 138 -6.21 2.78 13.28
CA VAL A 138 -6.49 3.18 11.89
C VAL A 138 -5.70 2.34 10.90
N LEU A 139 -6.36 2.02 9.79
CA LEU A 139 -5.75 1.50 8.58
C LEU A 139 -5.65 2.63 7.56
N VAL A 140 -4.45 2.85 7.02
CA VAL A 140 -4.25 3.75 5.87
C VAL A 140 -3.61 2.95 4.75
N PHE A 141 -4.26 2.91 3.60
CA PHE A 141 -3.70 2.18 2.45
C PHE A 141 -3.93 2.94 1.15
N SER A 142 -3.07 2.67 0.18
CA SER A 142 -3.23 3.12 -1.19
C SER A 142 -3.35 1.92 -2.14
N THR A 143 -4.05 2.14 -3.24
CA THR A 143 -4.21 1.16 -4.32
C THR A 143 -4.40 1.88 -5.64
N HIS A 144 -4.36 1.14 -6.75
CA HIS A 144 -4.77 1.65 -8.04
C HIS A 144 -6.20 2.18 -7.98
N HIS A 145 -6.49 3.21 -8.76
CA HIS A 145 -7.83 3.78 -8.79
C HIS A 145 -8.76 2.90 -9.62
N PRO A 146 -9.90 2.43 -9.05
CA PRO A 146 -10.78 1.47 -9.72
C PRO A 146 -11.28 1.92 -11.09
N PHE A 147 -11.53 3.22 -11.27
CA PHE A 147 -12.00 3.77 -12.53
C PHE A 147 -10.86 3.87 -13.55
N ALA A 148 -9.65 4.28 -13.12
CA ALA A 148 -8.49 4.33 -14.00
C ALA A 148 -8.15 2.93 -14.53
N ASP A 149 -8.08 1.92 -13.66
CA ASP A 149 -7.83 0.54 -14.08
C ASP A 149 -8.90 0.04 -15.08
N TRP A 150 -10.17 0.42 -14.86
CA TRP A 150 -11.24 0.04 -15.79
C TRP A 150 -11.06 0.69 -17.17
N GLN A 151 -10.66 1.95 -17.22
CA GLN A 151 -10.43 2.67 -18.48
C GLN A 151 -9.15 2.19 -19.19
N ASP A 152 -8.04 2.10 -18.45
CA ASP A 152 -6.70 1.85 -19.00
C ASP A 152 -6.58 0.42 -19.53
N TYR A 153 -7.25 -0.55 -18.89
CA TYR A 153 -7.20 -1.97 -19.28
C TYR A 153 -8.42 -2.43 -20.09
N ASN A 154 -9.30 -1.49 -20.50
CA ASN A 154 -10.42 -1.72 -21.42
C ASN A 154 -11.26 -2.97 -21.08
N THR A 155 -11.58 -3.15 -19.81
CA THR A 155 -12.36 -4.30 -19.34
C THR A 155 -13.85 -4.04 -19.56
N GLU A 156 -14.58 -5.06 -20.04
CA GLU A 156 -16.00 -4.92 -20.38
C GLU A 156 -16.90 -4.60 -19.18
N ASN A 157 -16.54 -5.11 -18.00
CA ASN A 157 -17.38 -5.03 -16.81
C ASN A 157 -16.65 -4.33 -15.65
N TYR A 158 -17.00 -3.08 -15.38
CA TYR A 158 -16.47 -2.34 -14.22
C TYR A 158 -16.64 -3.08 -12.89
N PHE A 159 -17.74 -3.80 -12.69
CA PHE A 159 -18.09 -4.46 -11.41
C PHE A 159 -17.37 -5.79 -11.18
N ALA A 160 -16.64 -6.31 -12.14
CA ALA A 160 -15.85 -7.53 -11.97
C ALA A 160 -14.56 -7.28 -11.18
N VAL A 161 -14.06 -8.35 -10.54
CA VAL A 161 -12.70 -8.40 -10.00
C VAL A 161 -11.87 -9.25 -10.96
N ASP A 162 -11.04 -8.60 -11.75
CA ASP A 162 -10.28 -9.24 -12.83
C ASP A 162 -8.77 -9.14 -12.57
N LEU A 163 -8.07 -10.16 -13.06
CA LEU A 163 -6.62 -10.16 -13.13
C LEU A 163 -6.19 -9.37 -14.36
N VAL A 164 -5.35 -8.37 -14.14
CA VAL A 164 -4.72 -7.55 -15.18
C VAL A 164 -3.24 -7.90 -15.28
N GLU A 165 -2.73 -7.92 -16.51
CA GLU A 165 -1.29 -7.99 -16.79
C GLU A 165 -0.85 -6.69 -17.46
N ASP A 166 0.26 -6.13 -17.00
CA ASP A 166 0.83 -4.89 -17.52
C ASP A 166 2.36 -5.01 -17.59
N GLU A 167 3.00 -4.14 -18.34
CA GLU A 167 4.45 -4.06 -18.44
C GLU A 167 4.95 -2.70 -17.91
N TRP A 168 5.56 -2.75 -16.76
CA TRP A 168 6.14 -1.57 -16.12
C TRP A 168 7.65 -1.51 -16.35
N ASP A 169 8.30 -0.39 -15.96
CA ASP A 169 9.77 -0.24 -16.04
C ASP A 169 10.55 -1.38 -15.36
N VAL A 170 9.89 -2.07 -14.44
CA VAL A 170 10.43 -3.19 -13.68
C VAL A 170 10.13 -4.57 -14.32
N GLY A 171 9.39 -4.60 -15.43
CA GLY A 171 8.98 -5.80 -16.13
C GLY A 171 7.48 -6.10 -16.02
N LYS A 172 7.09 -7.33 -16.34
CA LYS A 172 5.68 -7.75 -16.31
C LYS A 172 5.14 -7.79 -14.90
N VAL A 173 4.01 -7.15 -14.69
CA VAL A 173 3.30 -7.07 -13.42
C VAL A 173 1.89 -7.62 -13.59
N ARG A 174 1.40 -8.27 -12.55
CA ARG A 174 0.03 -8.80 -12.52
C ARG A 174 -0.63 -8.31 -11.23
N PHE A 175 -1.85 -7.81 -11.36
CA PHE A 175 -2.62 -7.35 -10.20
C PHE A 175 -4.13 -7.50 -10.45
N TYR A 176 -4.92 -7.42 -9.39
CA TYR A 176 -6.37 -7.49 -9.49
C TYR A 176 -6.96 -6.09 -9.44
N ARG A 177 -7.60 -5.66 -10.54
CA ARG A 177 -8.49 -4.52 -10.50
C ARG A 177 -9.79 -4.90 -9.80
N ARG A 178 -10.46 -3.92 -9.21
CA ARG A 178 -11.77 -4.12 -8.56
C ARG A 178 -12.57 -2.83 -8.51
N PRO A 179 -13.92 -2.91 -8.47
CA PRO A 179 -14.75 -1.72 -8.35
C PRO A 179 -14.69 -1.14 -6.92
N LEU A 180 -14.95 0.16 -6.80
CA LEU A 180 -14.99 0.86 -5.51
C LEU A 180 -15.98 0.21 -4.52
N THR A 181 -17.11 -0.31 -5.00
CA THR A 181 -18.10 -1.01 -4.18
C THR A 181 -17.52 -2.24 -3.47
N VAL A 182 -16.61 -2.99 -4.13
CA VAL A 182 -15.96 -4.15 -3.50
C VAL A 182 -15.02 -3.69 -2.39
N ILE A 183 -14.28 -2.59 -2.60
CA ILE A 183 -13.39 -2.03 -1.58
C ILE A 183 -14.19 -1.63 -0.33
N SER A 184 -15.26 -0.88 -0.50
CA SER A 184 -16.08 -0.41 0.63
C SER A 184 -16.80 -1.57 1.35
N ARG A 185 -17.33 -2.53 0.59
CA ARG A 185 -17.97 -3.73 1.15
C ARG A 185 -17.00 -4.58 1.98
N ASP A 186 -15.78 -4.80 1.47
CA ASP A 186 -14.79 -5.65 2.14
C ASP A 186 -14.27 -5.00 3.43
N LEU A 187 -14.12 -3.67 3.45
CA LEU A 187 -13.81 -2.91 4.67
C LEU A 187 -14.95 -3.03 5.70
N ASP A 188 -16.19 -2.79 5.29
CA ASP A 188 -17.34 -2.87 6.20
C ASP A 188 -17.53 -4.29 6.77
N ALA A 189 -17.45 -5.32 5.92
CA ALA A 189 -17.57 -6.72 6.29
C ALA A 189 -16.48 -7.22 7.25
N THR A 190 -15.36 -6.51 7.31
CA THR A 190 -14.22 -6.85 8.19
C THR A 190 -14.09 -5.92 9.40
N GLY A 191 -15.10 -5.10 9.68
CA GLY A 191 -15.17 -4.28 10.88
C GLY A 191 -14.43 -2.95 10.78
N PHE A 192 -14.30 -2.39 9.57
CA PHE A 192 -13.78 -1.05 9.36
C PHE A 192 -14.88 -0.06 8.98
N CYS A 193 -14.68 1.21 9.34
CA CYS A 193 -15.46 2.35 8.87
C CYS A 193 -14.53 3.29 8.07
N ILE A 194 -14.86 3.60 6.84
CA ILE A 194 -14.10 4.57 6.02
C ILE A 194 -14.28 5.95 6.64
N GLU A 195 -13.18 6.58 7.07
CA GLU A 195 -13.15 7.95 7.58
C GLU A 195 -12.85 8.98 6.48
N ARG A 196 -11.92 8.62 5.60
CA ARG A 196 -11.50 9.46 4.47
C ARG A 196 -11.22 8.59 3.26
N LEU A 197 -11.65 9.10 2.12
CA LEU A 197 -11.32 8.57 0.82
C LEU A 197 -10.71 9.73 0.03
N LEU A 198 -9.52 9.55 -0.51
CA LEU A 198 -8.75 10.59 -1.18
C LEU A 198 -8.32 10.11 -2.56
N GLU A 199 -8.69 10.88 -3.56
CA GLU A 199 -8.13 10.82 -4.91
C GLU A 199 -7.00 11.85 -4.97
N PRO A 200 -5.73 11.42 -4.99
CA PRO A 200 -4.62 12.35 -4.88
C PRO A 200 -4.50 13.28 -6.09
N GLN A 201 -3.97 14.47 -5.85
CA GLN A 201 -3.49 15.35 -6.90
C GLN A 201 -1.94 15.35 -6.90
N PRO A 202 -1.30 15.38 -8.08
CA PRO A 202 0.16 15.43 -8.15
C PRO A 202 0.66 16.78 -7.63
N THR A 203 1.82 16.76 -6.97
CA THR A 203 2.46 17.98 -6.44
C THR A 203 3.16 18.79 -7.55
N GLU A 204 3.55 20.04 -7.25
CA GLU A 204 4.38 20.84 -8.16
C GLU A 204 5.71 20.16 -8.49
N ASP A 205 6.32 19.44 -7.55
CA ASP A 205 7.54 18.68 -7.82
C ASP A 205 7.31 17.59 -8.86
N PHE A 206 6.12 16.97 -8.87
CA PHE A 206 5.74 16.04 -9.93
C PHE A 206 5.73 16.75 -11.30
N ARG A 207 5.15 17.94 -11.37
CA ARG A 207 5.09 18.74 -12.61
C ARG A 207 6.48 19.06 -13.16
N LEU A 208 7.43 19.38 -12.27
CA LEU A 208 8.80 19.71 -12.68
C LEU A 208 9.55 18.53 -13.29
N VAL A 209 9.31 17.32 -12.80
CA VAL A 209 10.04 16.12 -13.25
C VAL A 209 9.29 15.31 -14.30
N HIS A 210 7.96 15.44 -14.38
CA HIS A 210 7.12 14.69 -15.33
C HIS A 210 5.87 15.48 -15.75
N PRO A 211 6.00 16.55 -16.58
CA PRO A 211 4.91 17.46 -16.95
C PRO A 211 3.69 16.77 -17.57
N GLU A 212 3.90 15.82 -18.49
CA GLU A 212 2.82 15.10 -19.18
C GLU A 212 2.00 14.25 -18.19
N GLY A 213 2.67 13.55 -17.29
CA GLY A 213 2.01 12.79 -16.23
C GLY A 213 1.23 13.70 -15.28
N TYR A 214 1.76 14.88 -14.97
CA TYR A 214 1.07 15.89 -14.18
C TYR A 214 -0.25 16.31 -14.81
N GLU A 215 -0.22 16.67 -16.11
CA GLU A 215 -1.45 17.04 -16.83
C GLU A 215 -2.49 15.92 -16.85
N ARG A 216 -2.06 14.68 -17.01
CA ARG A 216 -2.94 13.51 -16.94
C ARG A 216 -3.56 13.34 -15.55
N LEU A 217 -2.71 13.33 -14.51
CA LEU A 217 -3.14 13.05 -13.14
C LEU A 217 -3.98 14.16 -12.51
N THR A 218 -3.88 15.41 -13.00
CA THR A 218 -4.78 16.50 -12.60
C THR A 218 -6.19 16.37 -13.19
N LYS A 219 -6.39 15.52 -14.20
CA LYS A 219 -7.66 15.30 -14.88
C LYS A 219 -8.28 13.92 -14.62
N SER A 220 -7.42 12.94 -14.30
CA SER A 220 -7.84 11.54 -14.08
C SER A 220 -7.00 10.93 -12.95
N PRO A 221 -7.63 10.43 -11.87
CA PRO A 221 -6.91 9.89 -10.74
C PRO A 221 -6.25 8.56 -11.11
N GLY A 222 -4.98 8.36 -10.71
CA GLY A 222 -4.27 7.09 -10.90
C GLY A 222 -4.32 6.19 -9.67
N PHE A 223 -4.44 6.77 -8.47
CA PHE A 223 -4.50 6.05 -7.21
C PHE A 223 -5.70 6.47 -6.35
N LEU A 224 -6.06 5.59 -5.46
CA LEU A 224 -7.03 5.81 -4.39
C LEU A 224 -6.33 5.61 -3.06
N VAL A 225 -6.48 6.56 -2.13
CA VAL A 225 -5.98 6.44 -0.77
C VAL A 225 -7.16 6.41 0.19
N VAL A 226 -7.14 5.46 1.11
CA VAL A 226 -8.23 5.25 2.06
C VAL A 226 -7.68 5.27 3.48
N ARG A 227 -8.33 6.03 4.35
CA ARG A 227 -8.19 5.90 5.79
C ARG A 227 -9.47 5.28 6.35
N ALA A 228 -9.32 4.17 7.05
CA ALA A 228 -10.41 3.47 7.70
C ALA A 228 -10.09 3.26 9.18
N ARG A 229 -11.13 3.32 10.03
CA ARG A 229 -11.02 3.11 11.48
C ARG A 229 -11.61 1.77 11.85
N LYS A 230 -10.93 1.06 12.75
CA LYS A 230 -11.47 -0.13 13.41
C LYS A 230 -12.71 0.24 14.21
N LYS A 231 -13.84 -0.45 13.96
CA LYS A 231 -15.10 -0.36 14.72
C LYS A 231 -14.96 -0.97 16.09
#